data_738bbff2b8959bb1e4bcedbbdd74abf4
#
_entry.id   738bbff2b8959bb1e4bcedbbdd74abf4
#
_cell.length_a   1.000
_cell.length_b   1.000
_cell.length_c   1.000
_cell.angle_alpha   90.00
_cell.angle_beta   90.00
_cell.angle_gamma   90.00
#
_symmetry.space_group_name_H-M   'P 1'
#
loop_
_entity.id
_entity.type
_entity.pdbx_description
1 polymer ?
#
loop_
_entity_poly.entity_id
_entity_poly.type
_entity_poly.pdbx_seq_one_letter_code
_entity_poly.pdbx_strand_id
1 'polypeptide(L)'
;MADGDGLTPRRAAPRRVVLLGASNLTRGISTVVETAQGVWGSPLDVLAALGHGRSYGLRSRVLGRELPGISGCGLWDALAARPPAETAALVTDIGNDLLYGASVPTILAWVAESLDRLTALGARTVMTLLPLASVEELPEWRFKIARTCAFPKSRAQLDEILEQARELNAGLAQLAAERRVSIVEQSGAWFGFDAIHIRLRHWRTAWAEILAPWSDAPTSAPAARGSLTRWLYLRSLPPLERKLFGRARRAAQPSGRLRDGTTIALY
;
A
#
# COMPACT_ATOMS: atom_id res chain seq x y z
N MET A 1 26.05 50.60 11.34
CA MET A 1 26.36 49.22 10.96
C MET A 1 25.30 48.36 11.60
N ALA A 2 24.33 47.92 10.83
CA ALA A 2 23.27 47.05 11.29
C ALA A 2 23.48 45.72 10.56
N ASP A 3 23.90 44.70 11.33
CA ASP A 3 24.02 43.32 10.85
C ASP A 3 22.63 42.78 10.49
N GLY A 4 22.39 42.63 9.20
CA GLY A 4 21.24 41.94 8.68
C GLY A 4 21.41 40.44 8.87
N ASP A 5 20.82 39.91 9.95
CA ASP A 5 20.71 38.47 10.20
C ASP A 5 19.82 37.85 9.13
N GLY A 6 20.47 37.35 8.10
CA GLY A 6 19.81 36.64 6.97
C GLY A 6 19.30 35.29 7.45
N LEU A 7 18.11 35.28 8.07
CA LEU A 7 17.34 34.06 8.33
C LEU A 7 17.01 33.37 7.01
N THR A 8 17.89 32.49 6.57
CA THR A 8 17.58 31.51 5.52
C THR A 8 16.32 30.76 5.94
N PRO A 9 15.24 30.75 5.14
CA PRO A 9 14.00 30.08 5.51
C PRO A 9 14.32 28.61 5.78
N ARG A 10 14.14 28.18 7.02
CA ARG A 10 14.31 26.81 7.45
C ARG A 10 13.35 25.94 6.61
N ARG A 11 13.91 25.23 5.63
CA ARG A 11 13.14 24.38 4.74
C ARG A 11 12.32 23.43 5.60
N ALA A 12 10.99 23.52 5.57
CA ALA A 12 10.12 22.65 6.34
C ALA A 12 10.53 21.19 6.09
N ALA A 13 10.59 20.40 7.16
CA ALA A 13 10.91 18.97 7.03
C ALA A 13 9.91 18.31 6.07
N PRO A 14 10.37 17.48 5.15
CA PRO A 14 9.46 16.83 4.19
C PRO A 14 8.45 15.99 4.95
N ARG A 15 7.18 16.09 4.57
CA ARG A 15 6.13 15.22 5.06
C ARG A 15 6.38 13.80 4.59
N ARG A 16 6.05 12.82 5.43
CA ARG A 16 6.29 11.41 5.14
C ARG A 16 5.02 10.69 4.73
N VAL A 17 5.17 9.74 3.80
CA VAL A 17 4.10 8.83 3.39
C VAL A 17 4.61 7.40 3.46
N VAL A 18 3.87 6.54 4.19
CA VAL A 18 4.15 5.10 4.30
C VAL A 18 3.05 4.34 3.55
N LEU A 19 3.45 3.50 2.59
CA LEU A 19 2.53 2.75 1.74
C LEU A 19 2.76 1.25 1.92
N LEU A 20 1.78 0.55 2.48
CA LEU A 20 1.81 -0.89 2.71
C LEU A 20 0.73 -1.56 1.86
N GLY A 21 1.12 -2.46 0.96
CA GLY A 21 0.16 -3.14 0.11
C GLY A 21 0.77 -4.06 -0.94
N ALA A 22 -0.04 -4.49 -1.89
CA ALA A 22 0.37 -5.47 -2.87
C ALA A 22 0.11 -5.01 -4.31
N SER A 23 -0.75 -5.72 -5.05
CA SER A 23 -0.89 -5.55 -6.48
C SER A 23 -1.61 -4.26 -6.90
N ASN A 24 -2.67 -3.84 -6.21
CA ASN A 24 -3.35 -2.58 -6.52
C ASN A 24 -2.43 -1.40 -6.29
N LEU A 25 -1.74 -1.38 -5.15
CA LEU A 25 -0.75 -0.35 -4.84
C LEU A 25 0.40 -0.35 -5.85
N THR A 26 0.92 -1.54 -6.22
CA THR A 26 2.01 -1.66 -7.21
C THR A 26 1.59 -1.17 -8.59
N ARG A 27 0.38 -1.49 -9.04
CA ARG A 27 -0.15 -1.06 -10.33
C ARG A 27 -0.45 0.44 -10.34
N GLY A 28 -1.01 0.95 -9.24
CA GLY A 28 -1.45 2.34 -9.08
C GLY A 28 -0.39 3.31 -8.55
N ILE A 29 0.84 2.88 -8.29
CA ILE A 29 1.85 3.67 -7.55
C ILE A 29 2.03 5.10 -8.06
N SER A 30 1.98 5.34 -9.37
CA SER A 30 2.10 6.69 -9.93
C SER A 30 0.92 7.57 -9.54
N THR A 31 -0.30 7.04 -9.62
CA THR A 31 -1.52 7.76 -9.23
C THR A 31 -1.57 7.98 -7.73
N VAL A 32 -1.18 6.96 -6.94
CA VAL A 32 -1.11 7.05 -5.47
C VAL A 32 -0.16 8.15 -5.02
N VAL A 33 1.06 8.19 -5.56
CA VAL A 33 2.04 9.22 -5.21
C VAL A 33 1.55 10.61 -5.61
N GLU A 34 0.96 10.76 -6.81
CA GLU A 34 0.43 12.04 -7.27
C GLU A 34 -0.77 12.50 -6.43
N THR A 35 -1.68 11.59 -6.07
CA THR A 35 -2.79 11.89 -5.16
C THR A 35 -2.27 12.28 -3.77
N ALA A 36 -1.30 11.54 -3.24
CA ALA A 36 -0.66 11.85 -1.97
C ALA A 36 0.00 13.25 -1.97
N GLN A 37 0.68 13.63 -3.05
CA GLN A 37 1.23 14.98 -3.20
C GLN A 37 0.14 16.06 -3.17
N GLY A 38 -1.03 15.78 -3.77
CA GLY A 38 -2.17 16.70 -3.77
C GLY A 38 -2.85 16.84 -2.41
N VAL A 39 -2.98 15.74 -1.66
CA VAL A 39 -3.68 15.71 -0.36
C VAL A 39 -2.76 16.04 0.81
N TRP A 40 -1.54 15.53 0.81
CA TRP A 40 -0.59 15.60 1.93
C TRP A 40 0.52 16.63 1.71
N GLY A 41 0.60 17.23 0.50
CA GLY A 41 1.60 18.22 0.13
C GLY A 41 2.83 17.62 -0.57
N SER A 42 3.78 18.49 -0.95
CA SER A 42 4.99 18.17 -1.71
C SER A 42 6.12 19.11 -1.28
N PRO A 43 7.40 18.65 -1.25
CA PRO A 43 7.87 17.28 -1.54
C PRO A 43 7.57 16.26 -0.44
N LEU A 44 7.53 14.97 -0.78
CA LEU A 44 7.28 13.86 0.13
C LEU A 44 8.51 12.96 0.32
N ASP A 45 8.63 12.37 1.52
CA ASP A 45 9.49 11.21 1.79
C ASP A 45 8.61 9.95 1.75
N VAL A 46 8.59 9.24 0.61
CA VAL A 46 7.73 8.06 0.40
C VAL A 46 8.51 6.79 0.69
N LEU A 47 8.02 6.01 1.66
CA LEU A 47 8.49 4.65 1.93
C LEU A 47 7.37 3.66 1.58
N ALA A 48 7.66 2.73 0.69
CA ALA A 48 6.65 1.79 0.25
C ALA A 48 7.11 0.32 0.35
N ALA A 49 6.29 -0.50 1.00
CA ALA A 49 6.40 -1.95 0.98
C ALA A 49 5.29 -2.50 0.08
N LEU A 50 5.61 -2.77 -1.19
CA LEU A 50 4.65 -3.17 -2.22
C LEU A 50 5.20 -4.27 -3.13
N GLY A 51 4.30 -4.96 -3.83
CA GLY A 51 4.66 -6.01 -4.78
C GLY A 51 3.45 -6.84 -5.19
N HIS A 52 3.44 -7.37 -6.42
CA HIS A 52 2.37 -8.28 -6.84
C HIS A 52 2.32 -9.51 -5.94
N GLY A 53 1.12 -9.86 -5.43
CA GLY A 53 0.91 -10.98 -4.53
C GLY A 53 1.68 -10.87 -3.21
N ARG A 54 2.08 -9.67 -2.78
CA ARG A 54 2.84 -9.52 -1.55
C ARG A 54 1.98 -9.86 -0.33
N SER A 55 2.56 -10.63 0.59
CA SER A 55 1.99 -11.01 1.87
C SER A 55 2.32 -9.99 2.96
N TYR A 56 1.47 -9.88 3.98
CA TYR A 56 1.79 -9.10 5.17
C TYR A 56 2.83 -9.81 6.05
N GLY A 57 2.79 -11.13 6.21
CA GLY A 57 3.71 -11.85 7.07
C GLY A 57 4.67 -12.79 6.34
N LEU A 58 4.24 -13.42 5.25
CA LEU A 58 5.01 -14.46 4.58
C LEU A 58 5.96 -13.90 3.51
N ARG A 59 7.02 -14.65 3.21
CA ARG A 59 7.75 -14.44 1.96
C ARG A 59 6.86 -14.80 0.79
N SER A 60 6.62 -13.86 -0.11
CA SER A 60 5.78 -14.04 -1.29
C SER A 60 6.62 -14.24 -2.55
N ARG A 61 6.20 -15.17 -3.41
CA ARG A 61 6.88 -15.48 -4.66
C ARG A 61 5.90 -15.40 -5.82
N VAL A 62 6.13 -14.45 -6.73
CA VAL A 62 5.32 -14.27 -7.93
C VAL A 62 6.23 -14.11 -9.14
N LEU A 63 6.03 -14.89 -10.20
CA LEU A 63 6.76 -14.82 -11.46
C LEU A 63 8.30 -14.81 -11.28
N GLY A 64 8.82 -15.67 -10.41
CA GLY A 64 10.26 -15.78 -10.14
C GLY A 64 10.85 -14.66 -9.28
N ARG A 65 10.04 -13.68 -8.86
CA ARG A 65 10.42 -12.64 -7.90
C ARG A 65 9.92 -13.02 -6.51
N GLU A 66 10.80 -12.94 -5.52
CA GLU A 66 10.49 -13.17 -4.10
C GLU A 66 10.76 -11.89 -3.31
N LEU A 67 9.82 -11.54 -2.43
CA LEU A 67 9.89 -10.41 -1.50
C LEU A 67 9.63 -10.88 -0.07
N PRO A 68 10.22 -10.21 0.94
CA PRO A 68 9.86 -10.45 2.35
C PRO A 68 8.43 -10.01 2.64
N GLY A 69 7.82 -10.58 3.68
CA GLY A 69 6.56 -10.09 4.22
C GLY A 69 6.66 -8.63 4.66
N ILE A 70 5.54 -7.90 4.60
CA ILE A 70 5.51 -6.46 4.94
C ILE A 70 5.94 -6.23 6.40
N SER A 71 5.44 -7.04 7.35
CA SER A 71 5.74 -6.90 8.79
C SER A 71 7.22 -7.12 9.12
N GLY A 72 7.94 -7.93 8.33
CA GLY A 72 9.35 -8.26 8.53
C GLY A 72 10.32 -7.64 7.52
N CYS A 73 9.90 -6.67 6.69
CA CYS A 73 10.80 -6.06 5.70
C CYS A 73 11.58 -4.87 6.30
N GLY A 74 12.69 -4.50 5.64
CA GLY A 74 13.57 -3.41 6.08
C GLY A 74 12.96 -1.99 6.09
N LEU A 75 11.67 -1.85 5.76
CA LEU A 75 10.94 -0.57 5.85
C LEU A 75 10.92 -0.06 7.29
N TRP A 76 10.73 -0.94 8.26
CA TRP A 76 10.58 -0.58 9.65
C TRP A 76 11.89 -0.06 10.25
N ASP A 77 13.01 -0.71 9.95
CA ASP A 77 14.34 -0.23 10.35
C ASP A 77 14.64 1.13 9.71
N ALA A 78 14.27 1.28 8.45
CA ALA A 78 14.45 2.54 7.74
C ALA A 78 13.58 3.67 8.31
N LEU A 79 12.36 3.38 8.79
CA LEU A 79 11.52 4.36 9.49
C LEU A 79 12.11 4.73 10.84
N ALA A 80 12.60 3.77 11.63
CA ALA A 80 13.21 4.00 12.93
C ALA A 80 14.50 4.86 12.82
N ALA A 81 15.26 4.71 11.73
CA ALA A 81 16.47 5.48 11.48
C ALA A 81 16.23 6.91 10.95
N ARG A 82 14.98 7.27 10.58
CA ARG A 82 14.65 8.60 10.05
C ARG A 82 14.27 9.58 11.17
N PRO A 83 14.55 10.87 10.99
CA PRO A 83 14.07 11.90 11.92
C PRO A 83 12.53 11.91 11.96
N PRO A 84 11.93 12.34 13.09
CA PRO A 84 10.48 12.52 13.17
C PRO A 84 9.96 13.42 12.05
N ALA A 85 8.81 13.06 11.50
CA ALA A 85 8.14 13.83 10.44
C ALA A 85 6.62 13.62 10.54
N GLU A 86 5.85 14.64 10.11
CA GLU A 86 4.41 14.48 9.93
C GLU A 86 4.15 13.36 8.92
N THR A 87 3.47 12.29 9.35
CA THR A 87 3.39 11.04 8.61
C THR A 87 1.94 10.67 8.29
N ALA A 88 1.67 10.33 7.03
CA ALA A 88 0.45 9.67 6.61
C ALA A 88 0.76 8.23 6.17
N ALA A 89 -0.17 7.29 6.37
CA ALA A 89 0.03 5.90 6.04
C ALA A 89 -1.18 5.26 5.37
N LEU A 90 -0.93 4.39 4.40
CA LEU A 90 -1.92 3.55 3.74
C LEU A 90 -1.60 2.07 3.98
N VAL A 91 -2.62 1.32 4.43
CA VAL A 91 -2.59 -0.14 4.60
C VAL A 91 -3.66 -0.73 3.68
N THR A 92 -3.25 -1.50 2.67
CA THR A 92 -4.18 -2.00 1.63
C THR A 92 -3.78 -3.37 1.10
N ASP A 93 -4.62 -3.99 0.27
CA ASP A 93 -4.34 -5.29 -0.39
C ASP A 93 -4.09 -6.46 0.60
N ILE A 94 -4.77 -6.52 1.73
CA ILE A 94 -4.52 -7.49 2.81
C ILE A 94 -4.92 -8.93 2.42
N GLY A 95 -5.87 -9.11 1.50
CA GLY A 95 -6.50 -10.41 1.20
C GLY A 95 -5.60 -11.49 0.56
N ASN A 96 -4.40 -11.15 0.09
CA ASN A 96 -3.49 -12.13 -0.53
C ASN A 96 -3.10 -13.27 0.41
N ASP A 97 -3.03 -13.00 1.71
CA ASP A 97 -2.59 -13.95 2.72
C ASP A 97 -3.56 -15.13 2.89
N LEU A 98 -4.85 -14.92 2.63
CA LEU A 98 -5.86 -16.00 2.57
C LEU A 98 -5.52 -17.01 1.47
N LEU A 99 -5.08 -16.53 0.30
CA LEU A 99 -4.69 -17.39 -0.82
C LEU A 99 -3.36 -18.12 -0.59
N TYR A 100 -2.55 -17.64 0.34
CA TYR A 100 -1.36 -18.36 0.86
C TYR A 100 -1.70 -19.35 1.95
N GLY A 101 -2.94 -19.43 2.41
CA GLY A 101 -3.42 -20.36 3.44
C GLY A 101 -3.12 -19.91 4.87
N ALA A 102 -2.84 -18.62 5.08
CA ALA A 102 -2.72 -18.07 6.42
C ALA A 102 -4.11 -17.97 7.09
N SER A 103 -4.20 -18.31 8.37
CA SER A 103 -5.44 -18.17 9.12
C SER A 103 -5.78 -16.69 9.38
N VAL A 104 -7.08 -16.37 9.48
CA VAL A 104 -7.53 -15.02 9.76
C VAL A 104 -6.88 -14.41 11.02
N PRO A 105 -6.80 -15.11 12.17
CA PRO A 105 -6.10 -14.58 13.34
C PRO A 105 -4.62 -14.26 13.08
N THR A 106 -3.94 -15.07 12.26
CA THR A 106 -2.54 -14.83 11.89
C THR A 106 -2.39 -13.57 11.04
N ILE A 107 -3.28 -13.37 10.06
CA ILE A 107 -3.28 -12.17 9.20
C ILE A 107 -3.55 -10.93 10.04
N LEU A 108 -4.56 -10.98 10.92
CA LEU A 108 -4.89 -9.90 11.84
C LEU A 108 -3.71 -9.54 12.74
N ALA A 109 -2.95 -10.51 13.24
CA ALA A 109 -1.75 -10.24 14.05
C ALA A 109 -0.68 -9.47 13.26
N TRP A 110 -0.41 -9.83 12.00
CA TRP A 110 0.55 -9.11 11.16
C TRP A 110 0.11 -7.69 10.81
N VAL A 111 -1.19 -7.51 10.57
CA VAL A 111 -1.76 -6.19 10.32
C VAL A 111 -1.72 -5.35 11.59
N ALA A 112 -2.11 -5.91 12.74
CA ALA A 112 -2.05 -5.24 14.05
C ALA A 112 -0.64 -4.75 14.36
N GLU A 113 0.38 -5.60 14.20
CA GLU A 113 1.79 -5.21 14.37
C GLU A 113 2.18 -4.02 13.47
N SER A 114 1.74 -4.04 12.21
CA SER A 114 1.99 -2.94 11.27
C SER A 114 1.29 -1.65 11.71
N LEU A 115 0.04 -1.74 12.15
CA LEU A 115 -0.74 -0.60 12.65
C LEU A 115 -0.16 -0.04 13.95
N ASP A 116 0.30 -0.88 14.87
CA ASP A 116 0.92 -0.45 16.14
C ASP A 116 2.20 0.36 15.87
N ARG A 117 3.03 -0.09 14.92
CA ARG A 117 4.24 0.65 14.50
C ARG A 117 3.89 1.98 13.86
N LEU A 118 2.85 2.06 13.01
CA LEU A 118 2.38 3.30 12.42
C LEU A 118 1.79 4.25 13.46
N THR A 119 1.03 3.73 14.41
CA THR A 119 0.46 4.50 15.53
C THR A 119 1.56 5.09 16.42
N ALA A 120 2.62 4.32 16.70
CA ALA A 120 3.79 4.80 17.46
C ALA A 120 4.52 5.95 16.75
N LEU A 121 4.42 6.06 15.43
CA LEU A 121 4.94 7.19 14.64
C LEU A 121 3.98 8.39 14.61
N GLY A 122 2.79 8.30 15.22
CA GLY A 122 1.75 9.30 15.12
C GLY A 122 1.18 9.43 13.70
N ALA A 123 1.24 8.36 12.90
CA ALA A 123 0.81 8.41 11.51
C ALA A 123 -0.72 8.53 11.38
N ARG A 124 -1.18 9.44 10.50
CA ARG A 124 -2.56 9.47 10.04
C ARG A 124 -2.79 8.30 9.09
N THR A 125 -3.34 7.21 9.61
CA THR A 125 -3.44 5.94 8.89
C THR A 125 -4.83 5.74 8.30
N VAL A 126 -4.85 5.32 7.03
CA VAL A 126 -6.03 4.82 6.32
C VAL A 126 -5.82 3.35 6.00
N MET A 127 -6.85 2.54 6.20
CA MET A 127 -6.85 1.13 5.83
C MET A 127 -8.04 0.82 4.93
N THR A 128 -7.82 0.05 3.86
CA THR A 128 -8.92 -0.46 3.04
C THR A 128 -9.35 -1.84 3.49
N LEU A 129 -10.65 -2.10 3.50
CA LEU A 129 -11.20 -3.44 3.63
C LEU A 129 -11.06 -4.22 2.31
N LEU A 130 -11.25 -5.55 2.36
CA LEU A 130 -11.32 -6.38 1.16
C LEU A 130 -12.60 -6.04 0.37
N PRO A 131 -12.55 -6.06 -0.97
CA PRO A 131 -13.69 -5.72 -1.83
C PRO A 131 -14.71 -6.87 -1.91
N LEU A 132 -15.38 -7.19 -0.81
CA LEU A 132 -16.31 -8.34 -0.71
C LEU A 132 -17.40 -8.31 -1.78
N ALA A 133 -18.05 -7.16 -1.99
CA ALA A 133 -19.12 -7.04 -2.99
C ALA A 133 -18.68 -7.47 -4.40
N SER A 134 -17.44 -7.19 -4.80
CA SER A 134 -16.93 -7.60 -6.11
C SER A 134 -16.53 -9.08 -6.17
N VAL A 135 -16.14 -9.68 -5.04
CA VAL A 135 -15.75 -11.09 -4.95
C VAL A 135 -16.99 -11.99 -4.82
N GLU A 136 -18.04 -11.54 -4.13
CA GLU A 136 -19.32 -12.26 -4.01
C GLU A 136 -20.03 -12.43 -5.35
N GLU A 137 -19.89 -11.47 -6.26
CA GLU A 137 -20.42 -11.56 -7.62
C GLU A 137 -19.53 -12.41 -8.57
N LEU A 138 -18.40 -12.94 -8.09
CA LEU A 138 -17.43 -13.65 -8.92
C LEU A 138 -17.88 -15.10 -9.19
N PRO A 139 -18.13 -15.51 -10.46
CA PRO A 139 -18.41 -16.90 -10.77
C PRO A 139 -17.23 -17.81 -10.40
N GLU A 140 -17.54 -19.03 -9.91
CA GLU A 140 -16.53 -19.97 -9.41
C GLU A 140 -15.43 -20.30 -10.44
N TRP A 141 -15.77 -20.40 -11.71
CA TRP A 141 -14.80 -20.66 -12.77
C TRP A 141 -13.77 -19.52 -12.95
N ARG A 142 -14.18 -18.25 -12.75
CA ARG A 142 -13.27 -17.10 -12.77
C ARG A 142 -12.32 -17.12 -11.58
N PHE A 143 -12.86 -17.44 -10.41
CA PHE A 143 -12.04 -17.59 -9.21
C PHE A 143 -10.99 -18.69 -9.41
N LYS A 144 -11.37 -19.86 -9.95
CA LYS A 144 -10.44 -20.97 -10.25
C LYS A 144 -9.31 -20.52 -11.20
N ILE A 145 -9.62 -19.77 -12.25
CA ILE A 145 -8.62 -19.24 -13.19
C ILE A 145 -7.69 -18.26 -12.49
N ALA A 146 -8.23 -17.23 -11.81
CA ALA A 146 -7.44 -16.22 -11.13
C ALA A 146 -6.52 -16.83 -10.06
N ARG A 147 -7.04 -17.75 -9.25
CA ARG A 147 -6.28 -18.49 -8.24
C ARG A 147 -5.16 -19.29 -8.88
N THR A 148 -5.44 -20.06 -9.91
CA THR A 148 -4.44 -20.93 -10.57
C THR A 148 -3.31 -20.12 -11.20
N CYS A 149 -3.63 -18.97 -11.78
CA CYS A 149 -2.63 -18.09 -12.39
C CYS A 149 -1.76 -17.36 -11.35
N ALA A 150 -2.37 -16.83 -10.30
CA ALA A 150 -1.68 -16.00 -9.32
C ALA A 150 -1.11 -16.81 -8.14
N PHE A 151 -1.80 -17.88 -7.72
CA PHE A 151 -1.48 -18.72 -6.57
C PHE A 151 -1.60 -20.20 -6.91
N PRO A 152 -0.75 -20.76 -7.79
CA PRO A 152 -0.89 -22.12 -8.33
C PRO A 152 -0.82 -23.23 -7.28
N LYS A 153 -0.31 -22.92 -6.09
CA LYS A 153 -0.24 -23.86 -4.96
C LYS A 153 -1.47 -23.81 -4.04
N SER A 154 -2.33 -22.80 -4.20
CA SER A 154 -3.54 -22.65 -3.38
C SER A 154 -4.59 -23.69 -3.80
N ARG A 155 -5.18 -24.37 -2.80
CA ARG A 155 -6.32 -25.27 -2.97
C ARG A 155 -7.62 -24.68 -2.44
N ALA A 156 -7.60 -23.40 -2.04
CA ALA A 156 -8.74 -22.69 -1.47
C ALA A 156 -9.95 -22.72 -2.41
N GLN A 157 -11.14 -22.91 -1.85
CA GLN A 157 -12.42 -22.82 -2.56
C GLN A 157 -13.02 -21.44 -2.40
N LEU A 158 -13.91 -21.05 -3.32
CA LEU A 158 -14.47 -19.70 -3.32
C LEU A 158 -15.26 -19.43 -2.03
N ASP A 159 -16.12 -20.37 -1.63
CA ASP A 159 -16.98 -20.20 -0.45
C ASP A 159 -16.16 -20.08 0.83
N GLU A 160 -15.09 -20.88 0.99
CA GLU A 160 -14.16 -20.80 2.11
C GLU A 160 -13.44 -19.45 2.15
N ILE A 161 -12.99 -18.96 1.00
CA ILE A 161 -12.32 -17.66 0.90
C ILE A 161 -13.29 -16.52 1.19
N LEU A 162 -14.53 -16.60 0.74
CA LEU A 162 -15.56 -15.59 1.04
C LEU A 162 -15.86 -15.52 2.54
N GLU A 163 -16.01 -16.67 3.20
CA GLU A 163 -16.23 -16.73 4.64
C GLU A 163 -15.04 -16.13 5.41
N GLN A 164 -13.83 -16.57 5.10
CA GLN A 164 -12.61 -16.03 5.70
C GLN A 164 -12.43 -14.53 5.39
N ALA A 165 -12.82 -14.06 4.21
CA ALA A 165 -12.75 -12.65 3.85
C ALA A 165 -13.74 -11.78 4.65
N ARG A 166 -14.96 -12.31 4.95
CA ARG A 166 -15.91 -11.64 5.85
C ARG A 166 -15.38 -11.56 7.27
N GLU A 167 -14.88 -12.70 7.79
CA GLU A 167 -14.25 -12.75 9.11
C GLU A 167 -13.05 -11.77 9.20
N LEU A 168 -12.21 -11.76 8.17
CA LEU A 168 -11.06 -10.86 8.11
C LEU A 168 -11.51 -9.40 8.10
N ASN A 169 -12.49 -9.01 7.28
CA ASN A 169 -13.01 -7.64 7.27
C ASN A 169 -13.59 -7.22 8.61
N ALA A 170 -14.31 -8.10 9.31
CA ALA A 170 -14.80 -7.82 10.65
C ALA A 170 -13.66 -7.57 11.65
N GLY A 171 -12.62 -8.42 11.63
CA GLY A 171 -11.43 -8.24 12.46
C GLY A 171 -10.64 -6.98 12.13
N LEU A 172 -10.49 -6.63 10.83
CA LEU A 172 -9.86 -5.39 10.40
C LEU A 172 -10.62 -4.15 10.88
N ALA A 173 -11.96 -4.19 10.83
CA ALA A 173 -12.79 -3.11 11.33
C ALA A 173 -12.61 -2.92 12.86
N GLN A 174 -12.52 -4.00 13.62
CA GLN A 174 -12.23 -3.94 15.04
C GLN A 174 -10.84 -3.36 15.32
N LEU A 175 -9.78 -3.86 14.64
CA LEU A 175 -8.42 -3.35 14.77
C LEU A 175 -8.32 -1.84 14.47
N ALA A 176 -9.06 -1.39 13.47
CA ALA A 176 -9.08 0.02 13.08
C ALA A 176 -9.76 0.89 14.15
N ALA A 177 -10.89 0.43 14.70
CA ALA A 177 -11.61 1.15 15.77
C ALA A 177 -10.72 1.29 17.02
N GLU A 178 -10.06 0.22 17.46
CA GLU A 178 -9.15 0.22 18.61
C GLU A 178 -7.98 1.20 18.46
N ARG A 179 -7.49 1.42 17.23
CA ARG A 179 -6.30 2.23 16.92
C ARG A 179 -6.62 3.59 16.27
N ARG A 180 -7.90 3.94 16.16
CA ARG A 180 -8.36 5.18 15.49
C ARG A 180 -7.84 5.31 14.05
N VAL A 181 -7.82 4.19 13.33
CA VAL A 181 -7.46 4.13 11.91
C VAL A 181 -8.71 4.38 11.07
N SER A 182 -8.62 5.25 10.07
CA SER A 182 -9.72 5.47 9.15
C SER A 182 -9.89 4.27 8.20
N ILE A 183 -11.11 3.76 8.09
CA ILE A 183 -11.44 2.70 7.13
C ILE A 183 -12.04 3.30 5.87
N VAL A 184 -11.67 2.73 4.72
CA VAL A 184 -12.31 2.98 3.44
C VAL A 184 -12.77 1.66 2.84
N GLU A 185 -14.07 1.54 2.64
CA GLU A 185 -14.67 0.44 1.91
C GLU A 185 -14.44 0.64 0.41
N GLN A 186 -14.05 -0.43 -0.27
CA GLN A 186 -13.80 -0.39 -1.69
C GLN A 186 -15.09 -0.59 -2.48
N SER A 187 -15.48 0.42 -3.27
CA SER A 187 -16.69 0.33 -4.11
C SER A 187 -16.57 -0.81 -5.14
N GLY A 188 -17.58 -1.68 -5.21
CA GLY A 188 -17.66 -2.75 -6.21
C GLY A 188 -17.58 -2.23 -7.65
N ALA A 189 -18.02 -0.98 -7.92
CA ALA A 189 -17.93 -0.34 -9.22
C ALA A 189 -16.50 -0.14 -9.73
N TRP A 190 -15.50 -0.10 -8.84
CA TRP A 190 -14.09 0.03 -9.24
C TRP A 190 -13.54 -1.24 -9.91
N PHE A 191 -14.16 -2.37 -9.66
CA PHE A 191 -13.74 -3.69 -10.12
C PHE A 191 -14.50 -4.13 -11.37
N GLY A 192 -14.21 -5.29 -11.90
CA GLY A 192 -14.87 -5.81 -13.07
C GLY A 192 -14.65 -7.30 -13.26
N PHE A 193 -14.24 -7.70 -14.45
CA PHE A 193 -13.93 -9.10 -14.72
C PHE A 193 -12.90 -9.65 -13.72
N ASP A 194 -11.92 -8.83 -13.37
CA ASP A 194 -10.96 -9.06 -12.31
C ASP A 194 -11.51 -8.43 -11.02
N ALA A 195 -12.03 -9.26 -10.12
CA ALA A 195 -12.74 -8.82 -8.92
C ALA A 195 -11.83 -8.25 -7.81
N ILE A 196 -10.50 -8.36 -7.94
CA ILE A 196 -9.55 -7.94 -6.91
C ILE A 196 -8.66 -6.77 -7.34
N HIS A 197 -8.68 -6.41 -8.63
CA HIS A 197 -7.88 -5.28 -9.10
C HIS A 197 -8.76 -4.12 -9.58
N ILE A 198 -8.48 -2.95 -9.02
CA ILE A 198 -9.10 -1.70 -9.45
C ILE A 198 -8.80 -1.47 -10.93
N ARG A 199 -9.83 -1.23 -11.73
CA ARG A 199 -9.70 -0.95 -13.17
C ARG A 199 -8.97 0.38 -13.38
N LEU A 200 -8.13 0.45 -14.39
CA LEU A 200 -7.35 1.64 -14.75
C LEU A 200 -8.19 2.92 -14.84
N ARG A 201 -9.41 2.83 -15.42
CA ARG A 201 -10.33 3.97 -15.55
C ARG A 201 -10.80 4.54 -14.21
N HIS A 202 -10.76 3.75 -13.13
CA HIS A 202 -11.19 4.15 -11.79
C HIS A 202 -10.01 4.53 -10.86
N TRP A 203 -8.75 4.36 -11.28
CA TRP A 203 -7.61 4.64 -10.41
C TRP A 203 -7.65 6.03 -9.81
N ARG A 204 -8.03 7.05 -10.60
CA ARG A 204 -8.04 8.45 -10.14
C ARG A 204 -9.06 8.67 -9.02
N THR A 205 -10.29 8.20 -9.24
CA THR A 205 -11.38 8.34 -8.26
C THR A 205 -11.13 7.45 -7.05
N ALA A 206 -10.79 6.20 -7.25
CA ALA A 206 -10.54 5.25 -6.17
C ALA A 206 -9.41 5.72 -5.24
N TRP A 207 -8.25 6.11 -5.79
CA TRP A 207 -7.15 6.59 -4.95
C TRP A 207 -7.44 7.95 -4.30
N ALA A 208 -8.23 8.82 -4.93
CA ALA A 208 -8.69 10.04 -4.31
C ALA A 208 -9.61 9.76 -3.12
N GLU A 209 -10.56 8.84 -3.25
CA GLU A 209 -11.46 8.44 -2.16
C GLU A 209 -10.69 7.72 -1.04
N ILE A 210 -9.77 6.79 -1.38
CA ILE A 210 -8.97 6.05 -0.39
C ILE A 210 -8.09 7.00 0.43
N LEU A 211 -7.48 8.01 -0.17
CA LEU A 211 -6.58 8.92 0.52
C LEU A 211 -7.26 10.18 1.08
N ALA A 212 -8.56 10.37 0.82
CA ALA A 212 -9.32 11.53 1.32
C ALA A 212 -9.19 11.74 2.85
N PRO A 213 -9.20 10.71 3.71
CA PRO A 213 -9.07 10.89 5.16
C PRO A 213 -7.72 11.46 5.63
N TRP A 214 -6.71 11.60 4.74
CA TRP A 214 -5.47 12.29 5.09
C TRP A 214 -5.64 13.82 5.14
N SER A 215 -6.70 14.36 4.55
CA SER A 215 -6.99 15.81 4.59
C SER A 215 -7.99 16.13 5.68
N ASP A 216 -7.80 17.26 6.38
CA ASP A 216 -8.80 17.83 7.30
C ASP A 216 -9.86 18.67 6.57
N ALA A 217 -9.58 19.06 5.33
CA ALA A 217 -10.49 19.85 4.51
C ALA A 217 -11.43 18.92 3.70
N PRO A 218 -12.70 19.26 3.55
CA PRO A 218 -13.63 18.56 2.66
C PRO A 218 -13.27 18.87 1.20
N THR A 219 -12.04 18.64 0.81
CA THR A 219 -11.55 18.95 -0.54
C THR A 219 -11.60 17.68 -1.35
N SER A 220 -12.34 17.70 -2.44
CA SER A 220 -12.13 16.72 -3.50
C SER A 220 -10.65 16.77 -3.88
N ALA A 221 -9.88 15.77 -3.50
CA ALA A 221 -8.48 15.68 -3.85
C ALA A 221 -8.34 15.97 -5.35
N PRO A 222 -7.42 16.86 -5.78
CA PRO A 222 -7.27 17.17 -7.19
C PRO A 222 -7.02 15.87 -7.92
N ALA A 223 -7.88 15.59 -8.90
CA ALA A 223 -7.83 14.31 -9.61
C ALA A 223 -6.46 14.17 -10.29
N ALA A 224 -5.64 13.27 -9.76
CA ALA A 224 -4.32 12.94 -10.31
C ALA A 224 -4.44 12.63 -11.80
N ARG A 225 -3.64 13.27 -12.64
CA ARG A 225 -3.74 13.07 -14.11
C ARG A 225 -3.10 11.78 -14.57
N GLY A 226 -2.23 11.20 -13.73
CA GLY A 226 -1.40 10.06 -14.09
C GLY A 226 -0.38 10.43 -15.20
N SER A 227 0.81 9.88 -15.13
CA SER A 227 1.85 10.07 -16.14
C SER A 227 2.43 8.71 -16.49
N LEU A 228 2.38 8.33 -17.76
CA LEU A 228 2.96 7.07 -18.23
C LEU A 228 4.47 7.01 -17.96
N THR A 229 5.18 8.12 -18.17
CA THR A 229 6.62 8.21 -17.91
C THR A 229 6.94 8.06 -16.44
N ARG A 230 6.17 8.73 -15.54
CA ARG A 230 6.28 8.55 -14.09
C ARG A 230 5.94 7.11 -13.67
N TRP A 231 4.91 6.53 -14.25
CA TRP A 231 4.50 5.16 -13.97
C TRP A 231 5.59 4.15 -14.34
N LEU A 232 6.18 4.26 -15.55
CA LEU A 232 7.30 3.42 -15.97
C LEU A 232 8.51 3.61 -15.05
N TYR A 233 8.85 4.86 -14.73
CA TYR A 233 9.94 5.18 -13.81
C TYR A 233 9.75 4.52 -12.44
N LEU A 234 8.61 4.77 -11.78
CA LEU A 234 8.35 4.24 -10.44
C LEU A 234 8.32 2.71 -10.40
N ARG A 235 7.82 2.07 -11.46
CA ARG A 235 7.83 0.61 -11.58
C ARG A 235 9.18 0.00 -11.89
N SER A 236 10.10 0.75 -12.43
CA SER A 236 11.47 0.30 -12.69
C SER A 236 12.36 0.33 -11.45
N LEU A 237 11.98 1.08 -10.41
CA LEU A 237 12.77 1.24 -9.19
C LEU A 237 12.96 -0.09 -8.47
N PRO A 238 14.20 -0.42 -8.05
CA PRO A 238 14.46 -1.63 -7.30
C PRO A 238 14.10 -1.46 -5.81
N PRO A 239 13.48 -2.46 -5.17
CA PRO A 239 13.34 -2.48 -3.72
C PRO A 239 14.68 -2.75 -3.02
N LEU A 240 14.73 -2.43 -1.71
CA LEU A 240 15.92 -2.67 -0.86
C LEU A 240 16.46 -4.09 -1.03
N GLU A 241 15.56 -5.08 -0.98
CA GLU A 241 15.91 -6.49 -1.17
C GLU A 241 14.85 -7.24 -1.98
N ARG A 242 15.29 -8.12 -2.83
CA ARG A 242 14.46 -9.10 -3.56
C ARG A 242 15.30 -10.29 -3.99
N LYS A 243 14.65 -11.44 -4.23
CA LYS A 243 15.28 -12.48 -5.03
C LYS A 243 14.66 -12.51 -6.42
N LEU A 244 15.48 -12.63 -7.44
CA LEU A 244 15.07 -12.84 -8.83
C LEU A 244 15.61 -14.19 -9.29
N PHE A 245 14.71 -15.13 -9.61
CA PHE A 245 15.07 -16.51 -10.01
C PHE A 245 16.08 -17.14 -9.04
N GLY A 246 15.83 -17.01 -7.73
CA GLY A 246 16.68 -17.53 -6.66
C GLY A 246 17.90 -16.67 -6.30
N ARG A 247 18.28 -15.69 -7.11
CA ARG A 247 19.45 -14.82 -6.85
C ARG A 247 19.04 -13.60 -6.02
N ALA A 248 19.69 -13.43 -4.87
CA ALA A 248 19.50 -12.24 -4.04
C ALA A 248 19.98 -10.97 -4.75
N ARG A 249 19.19 -9.91 -4.64
CA ARG A 249 19.50 -8.57 -5.14
C ARG A 249 19.21 -7.57 -4.05
N ARG A 250 20.10 -6.60 -3.87
CA ARG A 250 19.94 -5.50 -2.92
C ARG A 250 20.22 -4.18 -3.63
N ALA A 251 19.46 -3.14 -3.28
CA ALA A 251 19.63 -1.80 -3.83
C ALA A 251 19.59 -0.76 -2.72
N ALA A 252 20.43 0.28 -2.84
CA ALA A 252 20.39 1.40 -1.91
C ALA A 252 19.04 2.11 -1.96
N GLN A 253 18.62 2.66 -0.82
CA GLN A 253 17.37 3.43 -0.69
C GLN A 253 17.68 4.86 -0.21
N PRO A 254 16.94 5.88 -0.67
CA PRO A 254 15.85 5.83 -1.65
C PRO A 254 16.34 5.46 -3.06
N SER A 255 15.58 4.61 -3.78
CA SER A 255 15.92 4.20 -5.14
C SER A 255 15.42 5.18 -6.21
N GLY A 256 14.54 6.12 -5.85
CA GLY A 256 13.99 7.11 -6.77
C GLY A 256 13.87 8.50 -6.19
N ARG A 257 13.86 9.50 -7.10
CA ARG A 257 13.57 10.91 -6.78
C ARG A 257 12.77 11.53 -7.93
N LEU A 258 11.71 12.24 -7.58
CA LEU A 258 10.91 13.02 -8.52
C LEU A 258 11.44 14.44 -8.67
N ARG A 259 10.97 15.15 -9.71
CA ARG A 259 11.44 16.51 -10.04
C ARG A 259 11.15 17.54 -8.95
N ASP A 260 10.07 17.37 -8.18
CA ASP A 260 9.68 18.22 -7.06
C ASP A 260 10.51 17.99 -5.79
N GLY A 261 11.43 17.02 -5.81
CA GLY A 261 12.26 16.63 -4.68
C GLY A 261 11.70 15.45 -3.86
N THR A 262 10.50 14.95 -4.16
CA THR A 262 9.93 13.75 -3.54
C THR A 262 10.86 12.56 -3.69
N THR A 263 11.19 11.90 -2.58
CA THR A 263 12.01 10.68 -2.56
C THR A 263 11.14 9.44 -2.52
N ILE A 264 11.59 8.36 -3.17
CA ILE A 264 10.88 7.08 -3.24
C ILE A 264 11.82 5.98 -2.75
N ALA A 265 11.48 5.37 -1.62
CA ALA A 265 12.17 4.22 -1.06
C ALA A 265 11.26 2.99 -1.10
N LEU A 266 11.75 1.88 -1.65
CA LEU A 266 11.01 0.63 -1.83
C LEU A 266 11.64 -0.49 -1.00
N TYR A 267 10.79 -1.27 -0.29
CA TYR A 267 11.21 -2.30 0.66
C TYR A 267 10.55 -3.65 0.42
#